data_5401cbd1bf62b9627d9e126ef38e3a46
#
_entry.id   5401cbd1bf62b9627d9e126ef38e3a46
#
_cell.length_a   1.000
_cell.length_b   1.000
_cell.length_c   1.000
_cell.angle_alpha   90.00
_cell.angle_beta   90.00
_cell.angle_gamma   90.00
#
_symmetry.space_group_name_H-M   'P 1'
#
loop_
_entity.id
_entity.type
_entity.pdbx_description
1 polymer ?
#
loop_
_entity_poly.entity_id
_entity_poly.type
_entity_poly.pdbx_seq_one_letter_code
_entity_poly.pdbx_strand_id
1 'polypeptide(L)'
;MTDPASAYMAYVSNEKDNTMSVVDTATMQVVKTVNVGQRPRGITISHDGKHVYLCASDDDSIEVIDTATLEIVDTLPSGPDPELFVLSPDGKTLYVANEDDNLVTVIDIEGKKVLAEIPVGVEPEGMGISPDGKTMVNTSETTNMAHFIDTSSHEITDNVLVDARPRFVEFTPDGKQAWVSAEIGGTVSVIDNQTREVVQKITFEIAGLRAESIQPVGVRITADGKKAYVALGPANRVAVVNTQTYEVEKYVLVGQRVWQLAFTPDQKTIISTNGVSNDITFIDVATDEPVQSVTVGALPWGVVVSPN
;
A
#
# COMPACT_ATOMS: atom_id res chain seq x y z
N MET A 1 -29.39 -8.10 17.53
CA MET A 1 -28.20 -8.92 17.83
C MET A 1 -27.17 -8.43 16.87
N THR A 2 -26.11 -7.75 17.32
CA THR A 2 -24.97 -7.40 16.49
C THR A 2 -24.27 -8.70 16.14
N ASP A 3 -24.09 -8.99 14.86
CA ASP A 3 -23.21 -10.07 14.40
C ASP A 3 -21.87 -9.91 15.13
N PRO A 4 -21.28 -10.98 15.68
CA PRO A 4 -19.96 -10.87 16.25
C PRO A 4 -19.04 -10.35 15.13
N ALA A 5 -18.34 -9.25 15.39
CA ALA A 5 -17.37 -8.71 14.44
C ALA A 5 -16.42 -9.85 14.03
N SER A 6 -16.25 -10.08 12.74
CA SER A 6 -15.29 -11.05 12.25
C SER A 6 -13.90 -10.64 12.75
N ALA A 7 -13.23 -11.56 13.45
CA ALA A 7 -11.90 -11.29 14.00
C ALA A 7 -10.86 -11.49 12.90
N TYR A 8 -10.51 -10.42 12.20
CA TYR A 8 -9.38 -10.43 11.27
C TYR A 8 -8.09 -10.07 12.00
N MET A 9 -6.96 -10.48 11.47
CA MET A 9 -5.66 -10.05 11.96
C MET A 9 -5.07 -9.00 11.02
N ALA A 10 -4.69 -7.86 11.57
CA ALA A 10 -3.90 -6.87 10.85
C ALA A 10 -2.43 -7.07 11.19
N TYR A 11 -1.59 -7.09 10.15
CA TYR A 11 -0.14 -7.20 10.24
C TYR A 11 0.46 -5.86 9.85
N VAL A 12 1.29 -5.29 10.72
CA VAL A 12 1.84 -3.94 10.58
C VAL A 12 3.35 -4.00 10.65
N SER A 13 4.05 -3.58 9.60
CA SER A 13 5.51 -3.44 9.60
C SER A 13 5.92 -2.20 10.38
N ASN A 14 6.84 -2.35 11.34
CA ASN A 14 7.36 -1.27 12.17
C ASN A 14 8.81 -1.00 11.76
N GLU A 15 9.00 -0.01 10.90
CA GLU A 15 10.23 0.25 10.16
C GLU A 15 11.45 0.41 11.07
N LYS A 16 11.31 1.14 12.18
CA LYS A 16 12.43 1.47 13.06
C LYS A 16 12.72 0.41 14.12
N ASP A 17 11.72 -0.36 14.51
CA ASP A 17 11.88 -1.40 15.53
C ASP A 17 12.33 -2.74 14.94
N ASN A 18 12.34 -2.89 13.61
CA ASN A 18 12.59 -4.16 12.93
C ASN A 18 11.64 -5.26 13.44
N THR A 19 10.35 -4.91 13.53
CA THR A 19 9.31 -5.82 14.03
C THR A 19 8.07 -5.75 13.13
N MET A 20 7.23 -6.76 13.26
CA MET A 20 5.85 -6.78 12.75
C MET A 20 4.89 -6.92 13.94
N SER A 21 3.94 -5.98 14.06
CA SER A 21 2.85 -6.08 15.04
C SER A 21 1.67 -6.81 14.44
N VAL A 22 1.10 -7.74 15.21
CA VAL A 22 -0.13 -8.47 14.88
C VAL A 22 -1.25 -7.91 15.76
N VAL A 23 -2.30 -7.41 15.13
CA VAL A 23 -3.40 -6.72 15.82
C VAL A 23 -4.71 -7.43 15.50
N ASP A 24 -5.45 -7.82 16.53
CA ASP A 24 -6.82 -8.33 16.41
C ASP A 24 -7.75 -7.16 16.13
N THR A 25 -8.43 -7.19 14.98
CA THR A 25 -9.29 -6.08 14.53
C THR A 25 -10.61 -6.00 15.29
N ALA A 26 -11.09 -7.09 15.88
CA ALA A 26 -12.34 -7.10 16.65
C ALA A 26 -12.14 -6.52 18.05
N THR A 27 -11.01 -6.84 18.70
CA THR A 27 -10.66 -6.31 20.03
C THR A 27 -9.86 -5.01 19.95
N MET A 28 -9.29 -4.68 18.78
CA MET A 28 -8.40 -3.56 18.55
C MET A 28 -7.21 -3.57 19.52
N GLN A 29 -6.56 -4.73 19.66
CA GLN A 29 -5.42 -4.92 20.54
C GLN A 29 -4.27 -5.61 19.82
N VAL A 30 -3.05 -5.21 20.15
CA VAL A 30 -1.85 -5.95 19.73
C VAL A 30 -1.82 -7.29 20.46
N VAL A 31 -1.88 -8.38 19.69
CA VAL A 31 -1.84 -9.74 20.25
C VAL A 31 -0.43 -10.32 20.22
N LYS A 32 0.42 -9.83 19.33
CA LYS A 32 1.80 -10.28 19.19
C LYS A 32 2.67 -9.21 18.53
N THR A 33 3.95 -9.20 18.87
CA THR A 33 5.01 -8.51 18.12
C THR A 33 6.07 -9.55 17.76
N VAL A 34 6.47 -9.56 16.49
CA VAL A 34 7.42 -10.52 15.90
C VAL A 34 8.66 -9.74 15.45
N ASN A 35 9.84 -10.24 15.75
CA ASN A 35 11.07 -9.70 15.17
C ASN A 35 11.17 -10.14 13.71
N VAL A 36 11.54 -9.21 12.85
CA VAL A 36 11.73 -9.40 11.41
C VAL A 36 13.05 -8.78 10.99
N GLY A 37 13.37 -8.84 9.70
CA GLY A 37 14.58 -8.21 9.14
C GLY A 37 14.58 -6.68 9.28
N GLN A 38 15.67 -6.07 8.82
CA GLN A 38 15.94 -4.66 9.03
C GLN A 38 15.13 -3.76 8.09
N ARG A 39 14.64 -2.63 8.61
CA ARG A 39 13.83 -1.64 7.91
C ARG A 39 12.62 -2.27 7.19
N PRO A 40 11.71 -2.96 7.92
CA PRO A 40 10.55 -3.60 7.29
C PRO A 40 9.56 -2.53 6.79
N ARG A 41 9.24 -2.56 5.49
CA ARG A 41 8.34 -1.61 4.81
C ARG A 41 7.17 -2.31 4.14
N GLY A 42 7.28 -2.61 2.85
CA GLY A 42 6.24 -3.26 2.09
C GLY A 42 5.76 -4.56 2.73
N ILE A 43 4.44 -4.74 2.82
CA ILE A 43 3.83 -5.92 3.41
C ILE A 43 2.58 -6.31 2.62
N THR A 44 2.44 -7.59 2.31
CA THR A 44 1.22 -8.16 1.72
C THR A 44 0.96 -9.56 2.29
N ILE A 45 -0.18 -10.14 1.95
CA ILE A 45 -0.58 -11.46 2.44
C ILE A 45 -1.00 -12.36 1.28
N SER A 46 -0.69 -13.64 1.35
CA SER A 46 -1.16 -14.64 0.39
C SER A 46 -2.70 -14.69 0.35
N HIS A 47 -3.29 -15.01 -0.80
CA HIS A 47 -4.75 -15.06 -0.96
C HIS A 47 -5.44 -16.06 -0.04
N ASP A 48 -4.73 -17.12 0.37
CA ASP A 48 -5.23 -18.11 1.33
C ASP A 48 -4.99 -17.70 2.80
N GLY A 49 -4.36 -16.55 3.02
CA GLY A 49 -4.10 -15.98 4.33
C GLY A 49 -3.01 -16.67 5.15
N LYS A 50 -2.26 -17.64 4.55
CA LYS A 50 -1.29 -18.43 5.30
C LYS A 50 0.09 -17.81 5.44
N HIS A 51 0.46 -16.91 4.53
CA HIS A 51 1.78 -16.30 4.53
C HIS A 51 1.67 -14.78 4.40
N VAL A 52 2.38 -14.08 5.25
CA VAL A 52 2.69 -12.67 5.07
C VAL A 52 4.03 -12.58 4.37
N TYR A 53 4.10 -11.76 3.32
CA TYR A 53 5.33 -11.34 2.66
C TYR A 53 5.71 -9.96 3.14
N LEU A 54 6.96 -9.76 3.52
CA LEU A 54 7.44 -8.52 4.12
C LEU A 54 8.79 -8.14 3.53
N CYS A 55 8.94 -6.92 3.01
CA CYS A 55 10.22 -6.37 2.62
C CYS A 55 11.07 -6.07 3.85
N ALA A 56 12.21 -6.72 3.98
CA ALA A 56 13.30 -6.35 4.87
C ALA A 56 14.31 -5.55 4.04
N SER A 57 14.06 -4.23 3.92
CA SER A 57 14.67 -3.40 2.88
C SER A 57 16.19 -3.28 3.05
N ASP A 58 16.71 -3.13 4.28
CA ASP A 58 18.15 -3.08 4.56
C ASP A 58 18.83 -4.47 4.51
N ASP A 59 18.07 -5.55 4.44
CA ASP A 59 18.56 -6.92 4.28
C ASP A 59 18.42 -7.43 2.84
N ASP A 60 17.98 -6.61 1.89
CA ASP A 60 17.81 -6.93 0.47
C ASP A 60 16.98 -8.21 0.24
N SER A 61 15.95 -8.42 1.05
CA SER A 61 15.19 -9.66 1.04
C SER A 61 13.70 -9.48 1.30
N ILE A 62 12.92 -10.48 0.90
CA ILE A 62 11.51 -10.59 1.24
C ILE A 62 11.33 -11.78 2.16
N GLU A 63 10.92 -11.53 3.38
CA GLU A 63 10.62 -12.58 4.35
C GLU A 63 9.23 -13.17 4.12
N VAL A 64 9.11 -14.48 4.30
CA VAL A 64 7.85 -15.22 4.27
C VAL A 64 7.54 -15.67 5.68
N ILE A 65 6.47 -15.11 6.25
CA ILE A 65 6.06 -15.35 7.63
C ILE A 65 4.79 -16.19 7.61
N ASP A 66 4.82 -17.35 8.29
CA ASP A 66 3.65 -18.20 8.47
C ASP A 66 2.67 -17.54 9.47
N THR A 67 1.41 -17.35 9.08
CA THR A 67 0.43 -16.63 9.89
C THR A 67 -0.07 -17.40 11.10
N ALA A 68 0.05 -18.74 11.12
CA ALA A 68 -0.38 -19.56 12.24
C ALA A 68 0.69 -19.64 13.34
N THR A 69 1.96 -19.69 12.97
CA THR A 69 3.09 -19.79 13.91
C THR A 69 3.71 -18.44 14.21
N LEU A 70 3.55 -17.46 13.30
CA LEU A 70 4.21 -16.15 13.32
C LEU A 70 5.74 -16.26 13.28
N GLU A 71 6.26 -17.28 12.62
CA GLU A 71 7.67 -17.51 12.40
C GLU A 71 8.05 -17.21 10.95
N ILE A 72 9.25 -16.69 10.72
CA ILE A 72 9.82 -16.57 9.38
C ILE A 72 10.16 -18.00 8.94
N VAL A 73 9.46 -18.47 7.91
CA VAL A 73 9.62 -19.85 7.41
C VAL A 73 10.44 -19.91 6.14
N ASP A 74 10.63 -18.76 5.48
CA ASP A 74 11.35 -18.69 4.21
C ASP A 74 11.77 -17.27 3.87
N THR A 75 12.56 -17.13 2.79
CA THR A 75 12.88 -15.86 2.14
C THR A 75 12.77 -15.99 0.63
N LEU A 76 12.32 -14.94 -0.03
CA LEU A 76 12.31 -14.84 -1.49
C LEU A 76 13.46 -13.93 -1.94
N PRO A 77 14.07 -14.21 -3.11
CA PRO A 77 15.11 -13.35 -3.66
C PRO A 77 14.53 -11.97 -4.01
N SER A 78 15.32 -10.93 -3.80
CA SER A 78 15.02 -9.58 -4.23
C SER A 78 16.30 -8.91 -4.73
N GLY A 79 16.15 -7.81 -5.48
CA GLY A 79 17.23 -6.83 -5.64
C GLY A 79 17.40 -6.00 -4.37
N PRO A 80 18.39 -5.09 -4.35
CA PRO A 80 18.63 -4.24 -3.20
C PRO A 80 17.48 -3.26 -2.94
N ASP A 81 17.29 -2.93 -1.67
CA ASP A 81 16.29 -2.02 -1.16
C ASP A 81 14.86 -2.29 -1.70
N PRO A 82 14.26 -3.46 -1.39
CA PRO A 82 12.88 -3.74 -1.76
C PRO A 82 11.91 -2.85 -0.96
N GLU A 83 11.08 -2.09 -1.69
CA GLU A 83 10.12 -1.15 -1.10
C GLU A 83 8.69 -1.71 -1.10
N LEU A 84 7.89 -1.34 -2.07
CA LEU A 84 6.55 -1.90 -2.23
C LEU A 84 6.53 -3.06 -3.21
N PHE A 85 5.54 -3.89 -3.06
CA PHE A 85 5.30 -4.99 -3.99
C PHE A 85 3.80 -5.23 -4.18
N VAL A 86 3.47 -5.94 -5.26
CA VAL A 86 2.12 -6.43 -5.49
C VAL A 86 2.13 -7.91 -5.84
N LEU A 87 1.12 -8.62 -5.32
CA LEU A 87 0.88 -10.03 -5.62
C LEU A 87 -0.02 -10.13 -6.86
N SER A 88 0.34 -11.02 -7.79
CA SER A 88 -0.53 -11.32 -8.93
C SER A 88 -1.89 -11.84 -8.48
N PRO A 89 -2.98 -11.64 -9.26
CA PRO A 89 -4.31 -12.11 -8.88
C PRO A 89 -4.43 -13.63 -8.69
N ASP A 90 -3.53 -14.41 -9.28
CA ASP A 90 -3.46 -15.86 -9.07
C ASP A 90 -2.59 -16.27 -7.87
N GLY A 91 -1.96 -15.30 -7.21
CA GLY A 91 -1.14 -15.51 -6.01
C GLY A 91 0.21 -16.18 -6.25
N LYS A 92 0.69 -16.28 -7.49
CA LYS A 92 1.92 -17.03 -7.82
C LYS A 92 3.13 -16.17 -8.07
N THR A 93 2.92 -14.92 -8.44
CA THR A 93 3.98 -13.99 -8.80
C THR A 93 3.96 -12.78 -7.90
N LEU A 94 5.13 -12.39 -7.42
CA LEU A 94 5.34 -11.14 -6.70
C LEU A 94 6.13 -10.18 -7.58
N TYR A 95 5.68 -8.94 -7.68
CA TYR A 95 6.35 -7.86 -8.40
C TYR A 95 6.86 -6.85 -7.38
N VAL A 96 8.15 -6.61 -7.33
CA VAL A 96 8.83 -5.85 -6.26
C VAL A 96 9.55 -4.65 -6.85
N ALA A 97 9.32 -3.47 -6.29
CA ALA A 97 10.12 -2.28 -6.59
C ALA A 97 11.43 -2.34 -5.80
N ASN A 98 12.58 -2.26 -6.49
CA ASN A 98 13.91 -2.22 -5.90
C ASN A 98 14.52 -0.83 -6.13
N GLU A 99 14.56 -0.03 -5.05
CA GLU A 99 14.87 1.41 -5.13
C GLU A 99 16.29 1.66 -5.64
N ASP A 100 17.28 0.95 -5.09
CA ASP A 100 18.70 1.19 -5.38
C ASP A 100 19.13 0.75 -6.78
N ASP A 101 18.50 -0.25 -7.37
CA ASP A 101 18.83 -0.78 -8.70
C ASP A 101 17.99 -0.19 -9.83
N ASN A 102 16.94 0.58 -9.51
CA ASN A 102 15.98 1.11 -10.47
C ASN A 102 15.29 0.01 -11.30
N LEU A 103 14.92 -1.07 -10.63
CA LEU A 103 14.31 -2.25 -11.23
C LEU A 103 12.95 -2.57 -10.60
N VAL A 104 12.11 -3.24 -11.37
CA VAL A 104 11.03 -4.07 -10.82
C VAL A 104 11.44 -5.52 -11.00
N THR A 105 11.58 -6.25 -9.88
CA THR A 105 11.89 -7.68 -9.88
C THR A 105 10.61 -8.51 -9.90
N VAL A 106 10.53 -9.47 -10.81
CA VAL A 106 9.41 -10.41 -10.97
C VAL A 106 9.81 -11.76 -10.38
N ILE A 107 9.08 -12.23 -9.37
CA ILE A 107 9.45 -13.41 -8.58
C ILE A 107 8.37 -14.48 -8.68
N ASP A 108 8.76 -15.71 -9.05
CA ASP A 108 7.96 -16.92 -8.88
C ASP A 108 8.04 -17.35 -7.41
N ILE A 109 6.91 -17.26 -6.71
CA ILE A 109 6.84 -17.52 -5.26
C ILE A 109 7.12 -19.02 -4.97
N GLU A 110 6.50 -19.93 -5.71
CA GLU A 110 6.66 -21.37 -5.50
C GLU A 110 8.07 -21.84 -5.85
N GLY A 111 8.59 -21.38 -6.99
CA GLY A 111 9.94 -21.72 -7.45
C GLY A 111 11.05 -20.95 -6.76
N LYS A 112 10.73 -19.91 -5.96
CA LYS A 112 11.67 -19.04 -5.24
C LYS A 112 12.76 -18.49 -6.16
N LYS A 113 12.38 -17.97 -7.30
CA LYS A 113 13.34 -17.52 -8.32
C LYS A 113 12.87 -16.26 -9.00
N VAL A 114 13.82 -15.44 -9.40
CA VAL A 114 13.58 -14.30 -10.27
C VAL A 114 13.23 -14.79 -11.67
N LEU A 115 12.10 -14.31 -12.22
CA LEU A 115 11.65 -14.59 -13.58
C LEU A 115 12.12 -13.50 -14.56
N ALA A 116 12.11 -12.25 -14.12
CA ALA A 116 12.51 -11.10 -14.90
C ALA A 116 12.94 -9.94 -13.99
N GLU A 117 13.75 -9.05 -14.55
CA GLU A 117 14.10 -7.75 -13.97
C GLU A 117 13.75 -6.69 -15.04
N ILE A 118 12.92 -5.74 -14.67
CA ILE A 118 12.35 -4.75 -15.58
C ILE A 118 12.98 -3.39 -15.24
N PRO A 119 13.84 -2.81 -16.08
CA PRO A 119 14.37 -1.47 -15.86
C PRO A 119 13.25 -0.43 -15.90
N VAL A 120 13.18 0.40 -14.85
CA VAL A 120 12.19 1.48 -14.69
C VAL A 120 12.90 2.82 -14.47
N GLY A 121 12.18 3.83 -13.99
CA GLY A 121 12.79 5.11 -13.63
C GLY A 121 13.56 5.06 -12.30
N VAL A 122 14.14 6.20 -11.92
CA VAL A 122 14.96 6.29 -10.70
C VAL A 122 14.10 6.29 -9.45
N GLU A 123 14.53 5.51 -8.45
CA GLU A 123 13.85 5.30 -7.18
C GLU A 123 12.41 4.75 -7.36
N PRO A 124 12.27 3.49 -7.84
CA PRO A 124 10.96 2.85 -7.93
C PRO A 124 10.39 2.53 -6.55
N GLU A 125 9.12 2.88 -6.31
CA GLU A 125 8.47 2.71 -5.02
C GLU A 125 7.08 2.08 -5.16
N GLY A 126 6.11 2.83 -5.69
CA GLY A 126 4.72 2.43 -5.78
C GLY A 126 4.49 1.27 -6.75
N MET A 127 3.68 0.31 -6.33
CA MET A 127 3.31 -0.85 -7.12
C MET A 127 1.80 -1.04 -7.11
N GLY A 128 1.21 -1.29 -8.27
CA GLY A 128 -0.21 -1.63 -8.41
C GLY A 128 -0.43 -2.58 -9.57
N ILE A 129 -1.42 -3.47 -9.47
CA ILE A 129 -1.79 -4.40 -10.55
C ILE A 129 -3.28 -4.30 -10.83
N SER A 130 -3.64 -4.32 -12.11
CA SER A 130 -5.05 -4.32 -12.53
C SER A 130 -5.77 -5.58 -12.04
N PRO A 131 -7.09 -5.53 -11.77
CA PRO A 131 -7.84 -6.68 -11.26
C PRO A 131 -7.82 -7.90 -12.21
N ASP A 132 -7.64 -7.68 -13.51
CA ASP A 132 -7.49 -8.77 -14.50
C ASP A 132 -6.06 -9.30 -14.59
N GLY A 133 -5.13 -8.73 -13.84
CA GLY A 133 -3.74 -9.13 -13.77
C GLY A 133 -2.88 -8.82 -14.99
N LYS A 134 -3.40 -8.07 -15.98
CA LYS A 134 -2.68 -7.86 -17.24
C LYS A 134 -1.79 -6.63 -17.27
N THR A 135 -2.14 -5.65 -16.48
CA THR A 135 -1.38 -4.39 -16.39
C THR A 135 -0.86 -4.20 -14.97
N MET A 136 0.42 -4.01 -14.84
CA MET A 136 1.06 -3.55 -13.61
C MET A 136 1.50 -2.11 -13.80
N VAL A 137 1.46 -1.31 -12.74
CA VAL A 137 2.03 0.04 -12.73
C VAL A 137 3.04 0.13 -11.61
N ASN A 138 4.25 0.61 -11.96
CA ASN A 138 5.27 1.02 -11.00
C ASN A 138 5.40 2.54 -11.05
N THR A 139 5.68 3.18 -9.93
CA THR A 139 6.03 4.59 -9.88
C THR A 139 7.51 4.76 -9.58
N SER A 140 8.13 5.79 -10.18
CA SER A 140 9.52 6.15 -9.92
C SER A 140 9.59 7.58 -9.40
N GLU A 141 10.06 7.74 -8.16
CA GLU A 141 9.97 8.97 -7.39
C GLU A 141 10.71 10.14 -8.03
N THR A 142 11.99 9.94 -8.38
CA THR A 142 12.85 11.00 -8.91
C THR A 142 12.49 11.35 -10.35
N THR A 143 12.04 10.40 -11.16
CA THR A 143 11.65 10.67 -12.55
C THR A 143 10.20 11.10 -12.70
N ASN A 144 9.39 11.09 -11.64
CA ASN A 144 7.98 11.49 -11.63
C ASN A 144 7.13 10.72 -12.66
N MET A 145 7.39 9.43 -12.81
CA MET A 145 6.74 8.58 -13.80
C MET A 145 5.88 7.50 -13.17
N ALA A 146 4.79 7.17 -13.84
CA ALA A 146 4.06 5.93 -13.69
C ALA A 146 4.32 5.06 -14.93
N HIS A 147 5.03 3.94 -14.74
CA HIS A 147 5.40 2.99 -15.79
C HIS A 147 4.32 1.92 -15.89
N PHE A 148 3.64 1.85 -17.01
CA PHE A 148 2.66 0.81 -17.30
C PHE A 148 3.37 -0.38 -17.94
N ILE A 149 3.21 -1.55 -17.35
CA ILE A 149 3.95 -2.76 -17.70
C ILE A 149 2.94 -3.87 -18.03
N ASP A 150 3.14 -4.53 -19.16
CA ASP A 150 2.40 -5.75 -19.51
C ASP A 150 2.96 -6.93 -18.72
N THR A 151 2.11 -7.61 -17.94
CA THR A 151 2.55 -8.68 -17.03
C THR A 151 2.90 -9.97 -17.77
N SER A 152 2.51 -10.15 -19.02
CA SER A 152 2.82 -11.34 -19.81
C SER A 152 4.14 -11.25 -20.55
N SER A 153 4.50 -10.05 -21.02
CA SER A 153 5.76 -9.79 -21.73
C SER A 153 6.86 -9.22 -20.81
N HIS A 154 6.46 -8.66 -19.64
CA HIS A 154 7.31 -7.90 -18.75
C HIS A 154 7.92 -6.65 -19.40
N GLU A 155 7.24 -6.09 -20.40
CA GLU A 155 7.68 -4.88 -21.10
C GLU A 155 6.91 -3.65 -20.64
N ILE A 156 7.59 -2.51 -20.54
CA ILE A 156 6.93 -1.21 -20.35
C ILE A 156 6.19 -0.86 -21.64
N THR A 157 4.88 -0.69 -21.53
CA THR A 157 4.02 -0.30 -22.67
C THR A 157 3.87 1.21 -22.78
N ASP A 158 3.87 1.90 -21.63
CA ASP A 158 3.70 3.36 -21.57
C ASP A 158 4.39 3.96 -20.34
N ASN A 159 4.76 5.23 -20.47
CA ASN A 159 5.29 6.05 -19.40
C ASN A 159 4.43 7.30 -19.26
N VAL A 160 3.76 7.45 -18.13
CA VAL A 160 2.89 8.59 -17.86
C VAL A 160 3.54 9.52 -16.86
N LEU A 161 3.75 10.79 -17.26
CA LEU A 161 4.27 11.80 -16.36
C LEU A 161 3.18 12.18 -15.34
N VAL A 162 3.53 12.11 -14.06
CA VAL A 162 2.70 12.51 -12.92
C VAL A 162 3.38 13.62 -12.12
N ASP A 163 2.79 14.03 -10.99
CA ASP A 163 3.42 15.04 -10.16
C ASP A 163 4.59 14.48 -9.33
N ALA A 164 5.30 15.37 -8.65
CA ALA A 164 6.57 15.07 -8.00
C ALA A 164 6.43 14.03 -6.87
N ARG A 165 7.36 13.06 -6.91
CA ARG A 165 7.53 11.96 -5.96
C ARG A 165 6.28 11.06 -5.87
N PRO A 166 5.95 10.32 -6.94
CA PRO A 166 4.85 9.37 -6.91
C PRO A 166 5.19 8.16 -6.04
N ARG A 167 4.23 7.78 -5.12
CA ARG A 167 4.47 6.85 -4.02
C ARG A 167 3.60 5.60 -4.03
N PHE A 168 2.44 5.65 -4.62
CA PHE A 168 1.47 4.56 -4.52
C PHE A 168 0.58 4.47 -5.75
N VAL A 169 0.13 3.26 -6.05
CA VAL A 169 -0.81 2.98 -7.14
C VAL A 169 -1.95 2.11 -6.63
N GLU A 170 -3.18 2.53 -6.90
CA GLU A 170 -4.38 1.74 -6.66
C GLU A 170 -5.23 1.71 -7.94
N PHE A 171 -5.64 0.52 -8.37
CA PHE A 171 -6.59 0.38 -9.47
C PHE A 171 -8.03 0.43 -8.95
N THR A 172 -8.93 1.04 -9.72
CA THR A 172 -10.37 0.89 -9.47
C THR A 172 -10.77 -0.58 -9.59
N PRO A 173 -11.80 -1.04 -8.83
CA PRO A 173 -12.25 -2.44 -8.87
C PRO A 173 -12.67 -2.93 -10.26
N ASP A 174 -13.09 -2.03 -11.15
CA ASP A 174 -13.43 -2.34 -12.55
C ASP A 174 -12.21 -2.31 -13.48
N GLY A 175 -11.03 -1.97 -12.96
CA GLY A 175 -9.75 -1.93 -13.68
C GLY A 175 -9.61 -0.80 -14.69
N LYS A 176 -10.56 0.15 -14.73
CA LYS A 176 -10.53 1.21 -15.77
C LYS A 176 -9.59 2.35 -15.46
N GLN A 177 -9.27 2.57 -14.18
CA GLN A 177 -8.42 3.67 -13.77
C GLN A 177 -7.33 3.19 -12.82
N ALA A 178 -6.14 3.79 -12.92
CA ALA A 178 -5.07 3.73 -11.94
C ALA A 178 -4.98 5.10 -11.23
N TRP A 179 -5.03 5.08 -9.91
CA TRP A 179 -4.89 6.26 -9.06
C TRP A 179 -3.46 6.30 -8.52
N VAL A 180 -2.72 7.32 -8.86
CA VAL A 180 -1.30 7.48 -8.51
C VAL A 180 -1.14 8.68 -7.59
N SER A 181 -0.73 8.42 -6.34
CA SER A 181 -0.42 9.50 -5.39
C SER A 181 0.96 10.09 -5.66
N ALA A 182 1.12 11.39 -5.49
CA ALA A 182 2.39 12.12 -5.61
C ALA A 182 2.63 12.92 -4.34
N GLU A 183 3.58 12.46 -3.53
CA GLU A 183 3.83 12.97 -2.17
C GLU A 183 4.21 14.45 -2.17
N ILE A 184 5.24 14.81 -2.89
CA ILE A 184 5.71 16.20 -2.96
C ILE A 184 4.82 17.04 -3.89
N GLY A 185 4.23 16.42 -4.90
CA GLY A 185 3.26 17.07 -5.78
C GLY A 185 1.95 17.45 -5.08
N GLY A 186 1.65 16.82 -3.95
CA GLY A 186 0.43 17.10 -3.17
C GLY A 186 -0.86 16.67 -3.88
N THR A 187 -0.78 15.70 -4.79
CA THR A 187 -1.90 15.33 -5.68
C THR A 187 -2.10 13.82 -5.76
N VAL A 188 -3.27 13.42 -6.30
CA VAL A 188 -3.49 12.08 -6.85
C VAL A 188 -3.88 12.23 -8.32
N SER A 189 -3.10 11.64 -9.21
CA SER A 189 -3.39 11.56 -10.64
C SER A 189 -4.28 10.35 -10.91
N VAL A 190 -5.41 10.54 -11.58
CA VAL A 190 -6.29 9.48 -12.06
C VAL A 190 -5.97 9.24 -13.52
N ILE A 191 -5.47 8.07 -13.85
CA ILE A 191 -5.02 7.69 -15.20
C ILE A 191 -6.00 6.67 -15.77
N ASP A 192 -6.53 6.93 -16.96
CA ASP A 192 -7.32 5.94 -17.68
C ASP A 192 -6.43 4.77 -18.12
N ASN A 193 -6.81 3.55 -17.72
CA ASN A 193 -6.00 2.36 -17.96
C ASN A 193 -5.95 1.92 -19.43
N GLN A 194 -6.84 2.41 -20.29
CA GLN A 194 -6.83 2.09 -21.70
C GLN A 194 -6.08 3.13 -22.54
N THR A 195 -6.33 4.42 -22.30
CA THR A 195 -5.74 5.52 -23.08
C THR A 195 -4.40 5.99 -22.55
N ARG A 196 -4.08 5.65 -21.30
CA ARG A 196 -2.86 6.12 -20.58
C ARG A 196 -2.83 7.64 -20.34
N GLU A 197 -3.98 8.28 -20.44
CA GLU A 197 -4.12 9.73 -20.20
C GLU A 197 -4.48 10.01 -18.75
N VAL A 198 -3.91 11.07 -18.19
CA VAL A 198 -4.36 11.62 -16.89
C VAL A 198 -5.71 12.30 -17.14
N VAL A 199 -6.80 11.65 -16.70
CA VAL A 199 -8.17 12.14 -16.89
C VAL A 199 -8.61 13.09 -15.79
N GLN A 200 -7.99 13.01 -14.62
CA GLN A 200 -8.25 13.89 -13.49
C GLN A 200 -7.04 14.02 -12.58
N LYS A 201 -6.90 15.17 -11.96
CA LYS A 201 -5.94 15.44 -10.88
C LYS A 201 -6.69 15.91 -9.65
N ILE A 202 -6.55 15.16 -8.55
CA ILE A 202 -7.19 15.46 -7.28
C ILE A 202 -6.19 16.23 -6.42
N THR A 203 -6.60 17.36 -5.89
CA THR A 203 -5.84 18.22 -4.98
C THR A 203 -6.52 18.26 -3.61
N PHE A 204 -5.76 18.59 -2.60
CA PHE A 204 -6.24 18.60 -1.22
C PHE A 204 -5.99 19.96 -0.57
N GLU A 205 -7.02 20.51 0.07
CA GLU A 205 -6.94 21.75 0.81
C GLU A 205 -7.49 21.56 2.22
N ILE A 206 -6.69 21.87 3.23
CA ILE A 206 -7.08 21.76 4.63
C ILE A 206 -6.86 23.11 5.30
N ALA A 207 -7.92 23.70 5.84
CA ALA A 207 -7.84 25.00 6.51
C ALA A 207 -6.80 24.98 7.63
N GLY A 208 -5.86 25.93 7.60
CA GLY A 208 -4.80 26.09 8.60
C GLY A 208 -3.55 25.24 8.34
N LEU A 209 -3.51 24.40 7.33
CA LEU A 209 -2.32 23.69 6.89
C LEU A 209 -1.71 24.33 5.65
N ARG A 210 -0.39 24.23 5.52
CA ARG A 210 0.32 24.60 4.30
C ARG A 210 0.21 23.48 3.27
N ALA A 211 0.20 23.82 1.99
CA ALA A 211 0.14 22.83 0.91
C ALA A 211 1.26 21.79 1.01
N GLU A 212 2.48 22.20 1.36
CA GLU A 212 3.64 21.32 1.48
C GLU A 212 3.54 20.29 2.63
N SER A 213 2.59 20.50 3.55
CA SER A 213 2.29 19.55 4.62
C SER A 213 1.24 18.51 4.24
N ILE A 214 0.65 18.63 3.04
CA ILE A 214 -0.36 17.70 2.54
C ILE A 214 0.32 16.82 1.50
N GLN A 215 0.73 15.63 1.92
CA GLN A 215 1.59 14.73 1.15
C GLN A 215 0.88 13.39 0.94
N PRO A 216 0.15 13.20 -0.19
CA PRO A 216 -0.55 11.96 -0.48
C PRO A 216 0.41 10.77 -0.63
N VAL A 217 0.12 9.66 0.05
CA VAL A 217 0.89 8.41 0.00
C VAL A 217 -0.05 7.25 -0.30
N GLY A 218 -0.45 6.46 0.70
CA GLY A 218 -1.33 5.31 0.51
C GLY A 218 -2.70 5.70 -0.05
N VAL A 219 -3.20 4.93 -0.99
CA VAL A 219 -4.54 5.07 -1.58
C VAL A 219 -5.25 3.73 -1.49
N ARG A 220 -6.51 3.71 -1.06
CA ARG A 220 -7.37 2.52 -1.12
C ARG A 220 -8.75 2.90 -1.62
N ILE A 221 -9.28 2.09 -2.53
CA ILE A 221 -10.62 2.27 -3.10
C ILE A 221 -11.55 1.18 -2.56
N THR A 222 -12.76 1.55 -2.14
CA THR A 222 -13.76 0.59 -1.66
C THR A 222 -14.11 -0.44 -2.75
N ALA A 223 -14.48 -1.66 -2.35
CA ALA A 223 -14.80 -2.74 -3.29
C ALA A 223 -15.98 -2.41 -4.22
N ASP A 224 -16.88 -1.52 -3.81
CA ASP A 224 -17.98 -1.02 -4.66
C ASP A 224 -17.54 0.13 -5.60
N GLY A 225 -16.28 0.55 -5.51
CA GLY A 225 -15.67 1.56 -6.35
C GLY A 225 -16.17 2.98 -6.13
N LYS A 226 -16.88 3.29 -5.02
CA LYS A 226 -17.51 4.60 -4.83
C LYS A 226 -16.70 5.59 -4.03
N LYS A 227 -15.88 5.13 -3.11
CA LYS A 227 -15.03 5.97 -2.27
C LYS A 227 -13.56 5.58 -2.41
N ALA A 228 -12.69 6.55 -2.36
CA ALA A 228 -11.26 6.36 -2.17
C ALA A 228 -10.83 7.01 -0.86
N TYR A 229 -9.93 6.35 -0.15
CA TYR A 229 -9.26 6.86 1.04
C TYR A 229 -7.81 7.15 0.69
N VAL A 230 -7.35 8.36 0.98
CA VAL A 230 -6.00 8.83 0.66
C VAL A 230 -5.29 9.28 1.93
N ALA A 231 -4.18 8.63 2.27
CA ALA A 231 -3.31 9.04 3.37
C ALA A 231 -2.57 10.33 3.00
N LEU A 232 -2.63 11.36 3.84
CA LEU A 232 -2.09 12.69 3.53
C LEU A 232 -0.80 13.02 4.33
N GLY A 233 -0.03 12.02 4.69
CA GLY A 233 1.29 12.17 5.31
C GLY A 233 1.31 13.11 6.53
N PRO A 234 2.15 14.17 6.51
CA PRO A 234 2.28 15.11 7.64
C PRO A 234 1.02 15.90 7.97
N ALA A 235 0.01 15.89 7.11
CA ALA A 235 -1.29 16.49 7.41
C ALA A 235 -2.04 15.74 8.51
N ASN A 236 -1.61 14.52 8.88
CA ASN A 236 -2.22 13.68 9.90
C ASN A 236 -3.71 13.41 9.62
N ARG A 237 -4.05 13.23 8.36
CA ARG A 237 -5.40 13.05 7.87
C ARG A 237 -5.45 11.94 6.83
N VAL A 238 -6.60 11.31 6.78
CA VAL A 238 -7.03 10.48 5.64
C VAL A 238 -8.15 11.26 4.95
N ALA A 239 -7.98 11.54 3.65
CA ALA A 239 -9.04 12.14 2.83
C ALA A 239 -9.99 11.05 2.34
N VAL A 240 -11.29 11.32 2.40
CA VAL A 240 -12.34 10.52 1.77
C VAL A 240 -12.76 11.23 0.49
N VAL A 241 -12.59 10.56 -0.63
CA VAL A 241 -12.82 11.11 -1.97
C VAL A 241 -13.92 10.32 -2.67
N ASN A 242 -14.86 11.03 -3.26
CA ASN A 242 -15.85 10.41 -4.13
C ASN A 242 -15.20 10.06 -5.48
N THR A 243 -15.25 8.82 -5.87
CA THR A 243 -14.55 8.34 -7.10
C THR A 243 -15.23 8.76 -8.40
N GLN A 244 -16.49 9.19 -8.37
CA GLN A 244 -17.22 9.62 -9.54
C GLN A 244 -17.07 11.13 -9.80
N THR A 245 -17.08 11.94 -8.73
CA THR A 245 -16.95 13.40 -8.83
C THR A 245 -15.51 13.85 -8.62
N TYR A 246 -14.66 12.99 -8.03
CA TYR A 246 -13.27 13.28 -7.60
C TYR A 246 -13.18 14.39 -6.54
N GLU A 247 -14.28 14.71 -5.87
CA GLU A 247 -14.33 15.69 -4.80
C GLU A 247 -13.97 15.05 -3.46
N VAL A 248 -13.26 15.81 -2.62
CA VAL A 248 -12.98 15.40 -1.24
C VAL A 248 -14.23 15.66 -0.40
N GLU A 249 -14.83 14.60 0.14
CA GLU A 249 -16.03 14.67 0.96
C GLU A 249 -15.71 14.93 2.44
N LYS A 250 -14.54 14.41 2.92
CA LYS A 250 -14.18 14.50 4.33
C LYS A 250 -12.67 14.35 4.53
N TYR A 251 -12.17 14.94 5.62
CA TYR A 251 -10.84 14.71 6.17
C TYR A 251 -10.96 14.09 7.56
N VAL A 252 -10.49 12.86 7.72
CA VAL A 252 -10.49 12.11 8.97
C VAL A 252 -9.18 12.36 9.70
N LEU A 253 -9.24 12.90 10.92
CA LEU A 253 -8.06 13.07 11.76
C LEU A 253 -7.59 11.71 12.30
N VAL A 254 -6.32 11.39 12.13
CA VAL A 254 -5.67 10.18 12.60
C VAL A 254 -4.37 10.51 13.35
N GLY A 255 -3.50 9.53 13.61
CA GLY A 255 -2.19 9.78 14.20
C GLY A 255 -1.24 10.56 13.29
N GLN A 256 0.01 10.75 13.74
CA GLN A 256 0.97 11.61 13.06
C GLN A 256 1.74 10.87 11.97
N ARG A 257 1.87 11.54 10.81
CA ARG A 257 2.55 11.04 9.61
C ARG A 257 1.92 9.74 9.09
N VAL A 258 0.80 9.89 8.41
CA VAL A 258 0.06 8.75 7.82
C VAL A 258 0.80 8.22 6.59
N TRP A 259 0.98 6.89 6.52
CA TRP A 259 1.65 6.23 5.41
C TRP A 259 0.70 5.39 4.56
N GLN A 260 0.31 4.24 5.06
CA GLN A 260 -0.45 3.25 4.30
C GLN A 260 -1.83 2.99 4.91
N LEU A 261 -2.66 2.35 4.10
CA LEU A 261 -4.05 2.05 4.43
C LEU A 261 -4.37 0.59 4.06
N ALA A 262 -5.24 -0.06 4.83
CA ALA A 262 -5.79 -1.37 4.46
C ALA A 262 -7.23 -1.51 4.93
N PHE A 263 -8.10 -2.05 4.09
CA PHE A 263 -9.45 -2.44 4.48
C PHE A 263 -9.47 -3.79 5.21
N THR A 264 -10.42 -3.94 6.13
CA THR A 264 -10.87 -5.26 6.54
C THR A 264 -11.61 -5.93 5.37
N PRO A 265 -11.58 -7.29 5.26
CA PRO A 265 -12.23 -8.00 4.14
C PRO A 265 -13.72 -7.70 3.99
N ASP A 266 -14.42 -7.42 5.09
CA ASP A 266 -15.84 -7.04 5.09
C ASP A 266 -16.10 -5.59 4.70
N GLN A 267 -15.04 -4.83 4.40
CA GLN A 267 -15.08 -3.41 4.00
C GLN A 267 -15.73 -2.47 5.03
N LYS A 268 -15.87 -2.90 6.30
CA LYS A 268 -16.47 -2.05 7.34
C LYS A 268 -15.47 -1.13 8.02
N THR A 269 -14.20 -1.49 7.99
CA THR A 269 -13.14 -0.73 8.63
C THR A 269 -11.97 -0.53 7.67
N ILE A 270 -11.39 0.66 7.70
CA ILE A 270 -10.08 0.92 7.09
C ILE A 270 -9.09 1.30 8.19
N ILE A 271 -7.88 0.78 8.10
CA ILE A 271 -6.80 0.97 9.07
C ILE A 271 -5.74 1.85 8.43
N SER A 272 -5.30 2.91 9.11
CA SER A 272 -4.15 3.72 8.71
C SER A 272 -2.94 3.46 9.59
N THR A 273 -1.73 3.47 9.01
CA THR A 273 -0.48 3.49 9.77
C THR A 273 -0.02 4.93 9.98
N ASN A 274 0.41 5.27 11.19
CA ASN A 274 0.77 6.62 11.59
C ASN A 274 2.20 6.61 12.15
N GLY A 275 3.19 6.82 11.28
CA GLY A 275 4.59 6.54 11.56
C GLY A 275 5.18 7.31 12.74
N VAL A 276 4.89 8.61 12.86
CA VAL A 276 5.50 9.44 13.89
C VAL A 276 4.84 9.26 15.27
N SER A 277 3.55 8.95 15.32
CA SER A 277 2.86 8.66 16.59
C SER A 277 2.97 7.20 17.04
N ASN A 278 3.57 6.31 16.24
CA ASN A 278 3.75 4.90 16.54
C ASN A 278 2.43 4.16 16.81
N ASP A 279 1.42 4.45 16.03
CA ASP A 279 0.09 3.84 16.16
C ASP A 279 -0.54 3.54 14.80
N ILE A 280 -1.61 2.79 14.85
CA ILE A 280 -2.54 2.61 13.74
C ILE A 280 -3.90 3.17 14.17
N THR A 281 -4.69 3.70 13.23
CA THR A 281 -6.04 4.19 13.51
C THR A 281 -7.07 3.38 12.73
N PHE A 282 -8.06 2.86 13.43
CA PHE A 282 -9.25 2.21 12.86
C PHE A 282 -10.28 3.27 12.52
N ILE A 283 -10.79 3.26 11.29
CA ILE A 283 -11.78 4.20 10.77
C ILE A 283 -12.99 3.38 10.31
N ASP A 284 -14.18 3.72 10.77
CA ASP A 284 -15.43 3.13 10.31
C ASP A 284 -15.80 3.65 8.92
N VAL A 285 -15.97 2.75 7.94
CA VAL A 285 -16.19 3.10 6.52
C VAL A 285 -17.62 3.64 6.28
N ALA A 286 -18.58 3.29 7.12
CA ALA A 286 -19.96 3.74 6.96
C ALA A 286 -20.15 5.20 7.41
N THR A 287 -19.40 5.63 8.42
CA THR A 287 -19.49 6.98 9.00
C THR A 287 -18.31 7.88 8.63
N ASP A 288 -17.21 7.30 8.14
CA ASP A 288 -15.93 7.95 7.92
C ASP A 288 -15.40 8.62 9.22
N GLU A 289 -15.60 7.97 10.38
CA GLU A 289 -15.12 8.47 11.67
C GLU A 289 -14.05 7.56 12.25
N PRO A 290 -13.02 8.14 12.92
CA PRO A 290 -12.04 7.32 13.63
C PRO A 290 -12.70 6.65 14.85
N VAL A 291 -12.46 5.36 15.00
CA VAL A 291 -13.01 4.56 16.10
C VAL A 291 -12.03 4.49 17.27
N GLN A 292 -10.80 4.10 16.97
CA GLN A 292 -9.74 3.91 17.97
C GLN A 292 -8.37 3.96 17.32
N SER A 293 -7.37 4.49 18.05
CA SER A 293 -5.95 4.32 17.73
C SER A 293 -5.32 3.31 18.68
N VAL A 294 -4.41 2.49 18.14
CA VAL A 294 -3.71 1.42 18.86
C VAL A 294 -2.21 1.60 18.67
N THR A 295 -1.49 1.73 19.77
CA THR A 295 -0.02 1.80 19.75
C THR A 295 0.55 0.47 19.25
N VAL A 296 1.50 0.54 18.30
CA VAL A 296 2.25 -0.58 17.74
C VAL A 296 3.76 -0.35 17.93
N GLY A 297 4.62 -0.93 17.12
CA GLY A 297 6.05 -0.63 17.14
C GLY A 297 6.41 0.76 16.59
N ALA A 298 7.69 1.10 16.57
CA ALA A 298 8.15 2.42 16.15
C ALA A 298 8.15 2.56 14.61
N LEU A 299 7.63 3.68 14.13
CA LEU A 299 7.46 4.02 12.72
C LEU A 299 6.67 2.95 11.95
N PRO A 300 5.40 2.68 12.30
CA PRO A 300 4.57 1.79 11.50
C PRO A 300 4.42 2.33 10.08
N TRP A 301 4.78 1.49 9.08
CA TRP A 301 4.82 1.89 7.69
C TRP A 301 3.74 1.20 6.86
N GLY A 302 3.80 -0.10 6.71
CA GLY A 302 2.85 -0.90 5.94
C GLY A 302 1.80 -1.58 6.82
N VAL A 303 0.66 -1.90 6.23
CA VAL A 303 -0.40 -2.69 6.88
C VAL A 303 -1.12 -3.57 5.87
N VAL A 304 -1.41 -4.81 6.29
CA VAL A 304 -2.26 -5.74 5.55
C VAL A 304 -3.19 -6.47 6.54
N VAL A 305 -4.36 -6.88 6.07
CA VAL A 305 -5.36 -7.59 6.90
C VAL A 305 -5.59 -8.99 6.35
N SER A 306 -5.68 -9.98 7.24
CA SER A 306 -5.98 -11.37 6.84
C SER A 306 -7.30 -11.46 6.08
N PRO A 307 -7.42 -12.34 5.07
CA PRO A 307 -8.64 -12.49 4.29
C PRO A 307 -9.78 -13.18 5.07
N ASN A 308 -9.47 -13.86 6.19
CA ASN A 308 -10.42 -14.63 7.02
C ASN A 308 -10.11 -14.43 8.50
#